data_99c7a3781a4c536036117e48a9a19b60
#
_entry.id   99c7a3781a4c536036117e48a9a19b60
#
_cell.length_a   1.000
_cell.length_b   1.000
_cell.length_c   1.000
_cell.angle_alpha   90.00
_cell.angle_beta   90.00
_cell.angle_gamma   90.00
#
_symmetry.space_group_name_H-M   'P 1'
#
loop_
_entity.id
_entity.type
_entity.pdbx_description
1 polymer ?
#
loop_
_entity_poly.entity_id
_entity_poly.type
_entity_poly.pdbx_seq_one_letter_code
_entity_poly.pdbx_strand_id
1 'polypeptide(L)'
;GAAYTMLKAWNTGHPGGACTVHANDAVSCLTRIKSLAQEDKNATGDLKELIGEAIDVVVSIVHIDLGGGKKSRKVNEMIEVKTYNSHDDTYVLKSIKEDLI
;
A
#
# COMPACT_ATOMS: atom_id res chain seq x y z
N GLY A 1 9.46 11.39 -8.70
CA GLY A 1 9.96 10.79 -7.50
C GLY A 1 9.98 9.28 -7.51
N ALA A 2 10.60 8.75 -6.47
CA ALA A 2 10.80 7.30 -6.37
C ALA A 2 9.50 6.51 -6.34
N ALA A 3 8.45 7.05 -5.71
CA ALA A 3 7.17 6.35 -5.61
C ALA A 3 6.52 6.14 -6.97
N TYR A 4 6.49 7.16 -7.81
CA TYR A 4 5.90 7.04 -9.15
C TYR A 4 6.71 6.06 -10.02
N THR A 5 8.04 6.16 -9.98
CA THR A 5 8.92 5.26 -10.73
C THR A 5 8.71 3.81 -10.30
N MET A 6 8.59 3.56 -9.00
CA MET A 6 8.32 2.23 -8.45
C MET A 6 6.99 1.67 -8.96
N LEU A 7 5.92 2.46 -8.91
CA LEU A 7 4.60 2.04 -9.37
C LEU A 7 4.62 1.71 -10.86
N LYS A 8 5.27 2.53 -11.66
CA LYS A 8 5.40 2.28 -13.10
C LYS A 8 6.17 0.99 -13.37
N ALA A 9 7.26 0.77 -12.65
CA ALA A 9 8.06 -0.45 -12.81
C ALA A 9 7.24 -1.69 -12.48
N TRP A 10 6.53 -1.68 -11.37
CA TRP A 10 5.70 -2.81 -10.95
C TRP A 10 4.56 -3.10 -11.92
N ASN A 11 4.00 -2.06 -12.54
CA ASN A 11 2.88 -2.19 -13.48
C ASN A 11 3.32 -2.59 -14.89
N THR A 12 4.59 -2.44 -15.23
CA THR A 12 5.09 -2.66 -16.60
C THR A 12 6.01 -3.87 -16.75
N GLY A 13 5.87 -4.87 -15.88
CA GLY A 13 6.57 -6.13 -16.05
C GLY A 13 7.73 -6.38 -15.10
N HIS A 14 7.82 -5.62 -14.02
CA HIS A 14 8.81 -5.83 -12.97
C HIS A 14 8.11 -6.10 -11.62
N PRO A 15 7.29 -7.18 -11.54
CA PRO A 15 6.60 -7.51 -10.28
C PRO A 15 7.56 -8.03 -9.23
N GLY A 16 7.07 -8.16 -7.99
CA GLY A 16 7.84 -8.77 -6.93
C GLY A 16 8.64 -7.79 -6.07
N GLY A 17 8.27 -6.53 -6.07
CA GLY A 17 8.90 -5.53 -5.21
C GLY A 17 8.18 -5.36 -3.88
N ALA A 18 8.81 -4.64 -2.97
CA ALA A 18 8.23 -4.24 -1.70
C ALA A 18 8.77 -2.86 -1.29
N CYS A 19 7.95 -2.11 -0.59
CA CYS A 19 8.37 -0.84 0.01
C CYS A 19 7.67 -0.62 1.33
N THR A 20 8.15 0.34 2.11
CA THR A 20 7.54 0.70 3.39
C THR A 20 7.08 2.15 3.36
N VAL A 21 5.94 2.43 3.98
CA VAL A 21 5.43 3.77 4.19
C VAL A 21 4.87 3.88 5.60
N HIS A 22 4.89 5.09 6.14
CA HIS A 22 4.28 5.37 7.44
C HIS A 22 2.81 5.72 7.25
N ALA A 23 1.93 4.85 7.70
CA ALA A 23 0.48 5.04 7.64
C ALA A 23 -0.19 4.20 8.73
N ASN A 24 -1.39 4.60 9.14
CA ASN A 24 -2.09 3.94 10.24
C ASN A 24 -2.84 2.68 9.80
N ASP A 25 -3.25 2.61 8.56
CA ASP A 25 -4.00 1.47 8.02
C ASP A 25 -3.77 1.34 6.51
N ALA A 26 -4.41 0.32 5.90
CA ALA A 26 -4.22 0.03 4.48
C ALA A 26 -4.69 1.17 3.57
N VAL A 27 -5.86 1.74 3.85
CA VAL A 27 -6.40 2.84 3.04
C VAL A 27 -5.50 4.07 3.13
N SER A 28 -5.05 4.42 4.33
CA SER A 28 -4.12 5.53 4.55
C SER A 28 -2.79 5.29 3.84
N CYS A 29 -2.33 4.04 3.81
CA CYS A 29 -1.12 3.65 3.08
C CYS A 29 -1.25 3.95 1.58
N LEU A 30 -2.35 3.53 0.96
CA LEU A 30 -2.60 3.76 -0.45
C LEU A 30 -2.71 5.27 -0.76
N THR A 31 -3.36 6.01 0.12
CA THR A 31 -3.47 7.48 0.00
C THR A 31 -2.09 8.14 0.11
N ARG A 32 -1.25 7.66 1.03
CA ARG A 32 0.10 8.19 1.21
C ARG A 32 0.97 7.92 -0.02
N ILE A 33 0.88 6.73 -0.58
CA ILE A 33 1.61 6.38 -1.81
C ILE A 33 1.19 7.29 -2.96
N LYS A 34 -0.11 7.56 -3.10
CA LYS A 34 -0.63 8.47 -4.10
C LYS A 34 -0.03 9.88 -3.94
N SER A 35 0.00 10.39 -2.70
CA SER A 35 0.57 11.71 -2.42
C SER A 35 2.05 11.78 -2.79
N LEU A 36 2.80 10.74 -2.47
CA LEU A 36 4.22 10.66 -2.82
C LEU A 36 4.43 10.58 -4.33
N ALA A 37 3.59 9.83 -5.04
CA ALA A 37 3.67 9.71 -6.49
C ALA A 37 3.32 11.04 -7.18
N GLN A 38 2.39 11.81 -6.63
CA GLN A 38 2.01 13.11 -7.18
C GLN A 38 3.13 14.14 -7.16
N GLU A 39 4.16 13.94 -6.35
CA GLU A 39 5.32 14.82 -6.30
C GLU A 39 6.20 14.71 -7.54
N ASP A 40 6.05 13.66 -8.32
CA ASP A 40 6.83 13.46 -9.55
C ASP A 40 6.28 14.36 -10.67
N LYS A 41 7.15 15.12 -11.30
CA LYS A 41 6.79 16.01 -12.41
C LYS A 41 6.24 15.24 -13.62
N ASN A 42 6.63 13.98 -13.75
CA ASN A 42 6.21 13.13 -14.86
C ASN A 42 4.98 12.30 -14.54
N ALA A 43 4.43 12.40 -13.33
CA ALA A 43 3.24 11.66 -12.93
C ALA A 43 2.04 12.19 -13.72
N THR A 44 1.50 11.34 -14.57
CA THR A 44 0.35 11.66 -15.42
C THR A 44 -0.69 10.55 -15.33
N GLY A 45 -1.93 10.88 -15.71
CA GLY A 45 -3.01 9.92 -15.70
C GLY A 45 -3.59 9.70 -14.31
N ASP A 46 -4.34 8.62 -14.18
CA ASP A 46 -5.03 8.28 -12.95
C ASP A 46 -4.10 7.49 -12.02
N LEU A 47 -3.57 8.16 -11.01
CA LEU A 47 -2.67 7.54 -10.04
C LEU A 47 -3.38 6.52 -9.16
N LYS A 48 -4.68 6.69 -8.90
CA LYS A 48 -5.45 5.70 -8.11
C LYS A 48 -5.57 4.39 -8.86
N GLU A 49 -5.83 4.46 -10.16
CA GLU A 49 -5.88 3.27 -11.02
C GLU A 49 -4.52 2.58 -11.10
N LEU A 50 -3.45 3.34 -11.28
CA LEU A 50 -2.09 2.81 -11.30
C LEU A 50 -1.75 2.08 -10.01
N ILE A 51 -2.10 2.67 -8.87
CA ILE A 51 -1.87 2.05 -7.56
C ILE A 51 -2.67 0.75 -7.43
N GLY A 52 -3.93 0.75 -7.84
CA GLY A 52 -4.77 -0.45 -7.79
C GLY A 52 -4.25 -1.59 -8.65
N GLU A 53 -3.57 -1.29 -9.74
CA GLU A 53 -2.95 -2.30 -10.61
C GLU A 53 -1.59 -2.77 -10.09
N ALA A 54 -0.81 -1.86 -9.50
CA ALA A 54 0.58 -2.12 -9.11
C ALA A 54 0.74 -2.73 -7.72
N ILE A 55 -0.15 -2.40 -6.79
CA ILE A 55 -0.07 -2.85 -5.40
C ILE A 55 -0.98 -4.05 -5.21
N ASP A 56 -0.42 -5.17 -4.77
CA ASP A 56 -1.17 -6.40 -4.55
C ASP A 56 -1.60 -6.60 -3.10
N VAL A 57 -0.72 -6.29 -2.17
CA VAL A 57 -0.96 -6.53 -0.74
C VAL A 57 -0.36 -5.39 0.08
N VAL A 58 -1.11 -4.96 1.09
CA VAL A 58 -0.62 -4.02 2.10
C VAL A 58 -0.56 -4.76 3.44
N VAL A 59 0.60 -4.73 4.06
CA VAL A 59 0.80 -5.30 5.40
C VAL A 59 1.02 -4.15 6.37
N SER A 60 0.13 -4.05 7.35
CA SER A 60 0.20 -3.03 8.39
C SER A 60 0.82 -3.61 9.65
N ILE A 61 1.87 -2.97 10.16
CA ILE A 61 2.58 -3.44 11.34
C ILE A 61 2.43 -2.38 12.44
N VAL A 62 2.08 -2.84 13.64
CA VAL A 62 1.98 -1.96 14.81
C VAL A 62 3.07 -2.29 15.81
N HIS A 63 3.48 -1.28 16.55
CA HIS A 63 4.42 -1.44 17.67
C HIS A 63 3.64 -1.73 18.95
N ILE A 64 4.13 -2.70 19.71
CA ILE A 64 3.55 -3.10 20.99
C ILE A 64 4.54 -2.76 22.08
N ASP A 65 4.07 -2.09 23.13
CA ASP A 65 4.86 -1.86 24.34
C ASP A 65 4.58 -3.01 25.30
N LEU A 66 5.62 -3.81 25.58
CA LEU A 66 5.52 -4.97 26.47
C LEU A 66 5.78 -4.62 27.93
N GLY A 67 6.05 -3.34 28.23
CA GLY A 67 6.44 -2.88 29.56
C GLY A 67 7.92 -3.05 29.84
N GLY A 68 8.42 -2.41 30.89
CA GLY A 68 9.82 -2.52 31.28
C GLY A 68 10.82 -2.08 30.21
N GLY A 69 10.42 -1.18 29.33
CA GLY A 69 11.26 -0.71 28.24
C GLY A 69 11.34 -1.66 27.03
N LYS A 70 10.62 -2.78 27.08
CA LYS A 70 10.59 -3.74 25.99
C LYS A 70 9.52 -3.37 24.96
N LYS A 71 9.87 -3.47 23.67
CA LYS A 71 8.95 -3.20 22.57
C LYS A 71 8.97 -4.37 21.60
N SER A 72 7.84 -4.60 20.95
CA SER A 72 7.71 -5.63 19.94
C SER A 72 6.91 -5.08 18.75
N ARG A 73 6.83 -5.85 17.69
CA ARG A 73 6.05 -5.52 16.49
C ARG A 73 5.09 -6.65 16.23
N LYS A 74 3.94 -6.29 15.65
CA LYS A 74 2.91 -7.25 15.33
C LYS A 74 2.26 -6.85 14.01
N VAL A 75 1.93 -7.84 13.19
CA VAL A 75 1.11 -7.61 11.99
C VAL A 75 -0.30 -7.30 12.45
N ASN A 76 -0.78 -6.11 12.12
CA ASN A 76 -2.12 -5.65 12.46
C ASN A 76 -3.14 -6.00 11.38
N GLU A 77 -2.76 -5.77 10.13
CA GLU A 77 -3.61 -6.06 8.97
C GLU A 77 -2.79 -6.65 7.85
N MET A 78 -3.42 -7.51 7.07
CA MET A 78 -2.94 -7.90 5.75
C MET A 78 -4.13 -7.75 4.81
N ILE A 79 -4.04 -6.84 3.87
CA ILE A 79 -5.13 -6.47 2.97
C ILE A 79 -4.69 -6.72 1.53
N GLU A 80 -5.46 -7.53 0.82
CA GLU A 80 -5.28 -7.71 -0.61
C GLU A 80 -5.97 -6.58 -1.35
N VAL A 81 -5.26 -5.93 -2.26
CA VAL A 81 -5.82 -4.90 -3.13
C VAL A 81 -6.28 -5.59 -4.41
N LYS A 82 -7.59 -5.73 -4.59
CA LYS A 82 -8.17 -6.42 -5.74
C LYS A 82 -8.11 -5.55 -6.99
N THR A 83 -8.66 -4.35 -6.90
CA THR A 83 -8.72 -3.40 -8.00
C THR A 83 -9.13 -2.02 -7.48
N TYR A 84 -9.03 -1.04 -8.35
CA TYR A 84 -9.60 0.28 -8.09
C TYR A 84 -10.91 0.39 -8.87
N ASN A 85 -11.99 0.77 -8.17
CA ASN A 85 -13.29 1.01 -8.78
C ASN A 85 -13.46 2.50 -9.03
N SER A 86 -13.30 2.92 -10.29
CA SER A 86 -13.39 4.33 -10.68
C SER A 86 -14.81 4.88 -10.54
N HIS A 87 -15.82 4.01 -10.59
CA HIS A 87 -17.23 4.39 -10.47
C HIS A 87 -17.53 4.94 -9.07
N ASP A 88 -17.00 4.28 -8.05
CA ASP A 88 -17.21 4.63 -6.65
C ASP A 88 -16.03 5.40 -6.05
N ASP A 89 -14.94 5.55 -6.80
CA ASP A 89 -13.69 6.15 -6.32
C ASP A 89 -13.15 5.44 -5.08
N THR A 90 -13.21 4.10 -5.08
CA THR A 90 -12.76 3.27 -3.96
C THR A 90 -11.91 2.10 -4.44
N TYR A 91 -11.06 1.60 -3.55
CA TYR A 91 -10.36 0.34 -3.80
C TYR A 91 -11.21 -0.83 -3.30
N VAL A 92 -11.22 -1.92 -4.07
CA VAL A 92 -11.82 -3.17 -3.61
C VAL A 92 -10.75 -3.91 -2.82
N LEU A 93 -10.96 -4.07 -1.53
CA LEU A 93 -10.00 -4.62 -0.58
C LEU A 93 -10.55 -5.88 0.08
N LYS A 94 -9.65 -6.81 0.41
CA LYS A 94 -10.02 -8.02 1.13
C LYS A 94 -9.01 -8.27 2.25
N SER A 95 -9.50 -8.45 3.48
CA SER A 95 -8.64 -8.85 4.58
C SER A 95 -8.25 -10.32 4.41
N ILE A 96 -6.95 -10.61 4.45
CA ILE A 96 -6.42 -11.96 4.25
C ILE A 96 -5.63 -12.48 5.45
N LYS A 97 -5.51 -11.69 6.50
CA LYS A 97 -4.74 -12.08 7.68
C LYS A 97 -5.23 -13.39 8.28
N GLU A 98 -6.54 -13.53 8.40
CA GLU A 98 -7.15 -14.72 8.97
C GLU A 98 -7.03 -15.94 8.08
N ASP A 99 -6.92 -15.75 6.77
CA ASP A 99 -6.77 -16.84 5.79
C ASP A 99 -5.37 -17.45 5.84
N LEU A 100 -4.40 -16.75 6.41
CA LEU A 100 -2.99 -17.14 6.42
C LEU A 100 -2.54 -17.73 7.77
N ILE A 101 -3.39 -17.68 8.78
CA ILE A 101 -3.05 -18.12 10.13
C ILE A 101 -3.81 -19.38 10.50
#